data_d58e51514bf501d24e931917dae444ec
#
_entry.id   d58e51514bf501d24e931917dae444ec
#
_cell.length_a   1.000
_cell.length_b   1.000
_cell.length_c   1.000
_cell.angle_alpha   90.00
_cell.angle_beta   90.00
_cell.angle_gamma   90.00
#
_symmetry.space_group_name_H-M   'P 1'
#
loop_
_entity.id
_entity.type
_entity.pdbx_description
1 polymer ?
#
loop_
_entity_poly.entity_id
_entity_poly.type
_entity_poly.pdbx_seq_one_letter_code
_entity_poly.pdbx_strand_id
1 'polypeptide(L)'
;MKRKLVYLSALFMIGLLATSCGQTAENKQTAVKPSDVLEFRDFGNDPFVFNIEDYTKENENYRTTLWTGEFMQLTIMNILPGEDIGLEVHMDHDQFIRVEEGEGIVQMGDAETDLSYERNIEDDFAILIPAGKWHNLINNSDKPLKLYSIYAPKEHKFNTIHKTRAESMADEHNH
;
A
#
# COMPACT_ATOMS: atom_id res chain seq x y z
N MET A 1 77.73 34.71 -18.59
CA MET A 1 78.23 34.47 -19.97
C MET A 1 77.05 34.07 -20.84
N LYS A 2 76.75 34.94 -21.78
CA LYS A 2 76.42 34.76 -23.21
C LYS A 2 75.34 33.73 -23.57
N ARG A 3 74.15 34.28 -23.95
CA ARG A 3 73.56 34.26 -25.33
C ARG A 3 73.08 32.87 -25.78
N LYS A 4 71.86 32.65 -26.32
CA LYS A 4 71.20 33.30 -27.46
C LYS A 4 69.77 33.00 -27.56
N LEU A 5 69.00 33.99 -27.96
CA LEU A 5 67.66 34.06 -28.49
C LEU A 5 67.57 33.40 -29.86
N VAL A 6 66.63 32.54 -30.15
CA VAL A 6 66.19 32.21 -31.51
C VAL A 6 64.72 32.16 -31.57
N TYR A 7 64.16 33.10 -32.33
CA TYR A 7 62.76 33.09 -32.81
C TYR A 7 62.59 32.10 -33.95
N LEU A 8 61.51 31.36 -34.02
CA LEU A 8 60.95 30.95 -35.33
C LEU A 8 59.43 30.61 -35.19
N SER A 9 58.70 31.51 -35.75
CA SER A 9 57.62 31.42 -36.75
C SER A 9 56.49 30.43 -36.55
N ALA A 10 55.33 31.02 -36.55
CA ALA A 10 53.97 30.57 -36.67
C ALA A 10 53.70 29.50 -37.76
N LEU A 11 52.82 28.60 -37.45
CA LEU A 11 51.91 28.02 -38.45
C LEU A 11 50.54 27.81 -37.85
N PHE A 12 49.58 28.54 -38.38
CA PHE A 12 48.15 28.47 -38.06
C PHE A 12 47.61 27.19 -38.72
N MET A 13 47.14 26.23 -37.91
CA MET A 13 46.27 25.16 -38.39
C MET A 13 44.91 25.31 -37.71
N ILE A 14 43.94 25.70 -38.52
CA ILE A 14 42.52 25.72 -38.16
C ILE A 14 42.05 24.28 -38.18
N GLY A 15 41.91 23.69 -37.00
CA GLY A 15 41.24 22.39 -36.82
C GLY A 15 39.75 22.62 -36.58
N LEU A 16 38.91 22.19 -37.52
CA LEU A 16 37.44 22.11 -37.32
C LEU A 16 37.17 21.10 -36.19
N LEU A 17 36.74 21.59 -35.06
CA LEU A 17 36.15 20.78 -34.02
C LEU A 17 34.67 20.53 -34.38
N ALA A 18 34.37 19.35 -34.88
CA ALA A 18 33.03 18.84 -34.97
C ALA A 18 32.51 18.58 -33.54
N THR A 19 31.66 19.45 -33.02
CA THR A 19 30.90 19.21 -31.82
C THR A 19 29.85 18.15 -32.11
N SER A 20 30.16 16.91 -31.71
CA SER A 20 29.15 15.84 -31.59
C SER A 20 28.23 16.19 -30.43
N CYS A 21 27.04 16.65 -30.76
CA CYS A 21 25.94 16.80 -29.84
C CYS A 21 25.47 15.40 -29.44
N GLY A 22 26.01 14.86 -28.35
CA GLY A 22 25.44 13.69 -27.70
C GLY A 22 24.10 14.07 -27.08
N GLN A 23 22.99 13.69 -27.70
CA GLN A 23 21.69 13.71 -27.10
C GLN A 23 21.67 12.65 -25.99
N THR A 24 21.85 13.09 -24.75
CA THR A 24 21.42 12.32 -23.60
C THR A 24 19.89 12.27 -23.67
N ALA A 25 19.35 11.10 -23.97
CA ALA A 25 17.93 10.84 -23.80
C ALA A 25 17.62 11.00 -22.31
N GLU A 26 17.11 12.16 -21.91
CA GLU A 26 16.41 12.32 -20.65
C GLU A 26 15.24 11.35 -20.64
N ASN A 27 15.38 10.31 -19.83
CA ASN A 27 14.28 9.43 -19.48
C ASN A 27 13.31 10.28 -18.63
N LYS A 28 12.40 11.01 -19.30
CA LYS A 28 11.28 11.65 -18.65
C LYS A 28 10.38 10.55 -18.12
N GLN A 29 10.65 10.14 -16.89
CA GLN A 29 9.67 9.46 -16.06
C GLN A 29 8.50 10.43 -15.92
N THR A 30 7.45 10.21 -16.72
CA THR A 30 6.22 10.95 -16.63
C THR A 30 5.67 10.72 -15.22
N ALA A 31 5.83 11.74 -14.36
CA ALA A 31 5.13 11.77 -13.11
C ALA A 31 3.62 11.67 -13.45
N VAL A 32 2.96 10.62 -12.97
CA VAL A 32 1.52 10.44 -13.05
C VAL A 32 0.90 11.69 -12.40
N LYS A 33 0.13 12.44 -13.17
CA LYS A 33 -0.60 13.60 -12.63
C LYS A 33 -1.68 13.09 -11.68
N PRO A 34 -1.87 13.72 -10.51
CA PRO A 34 -3.00 13.39 -9.63
C PRO A 34 -4.29 13.96 -10.25
N SER A 35 -4.92 13.24 -11.15
CA SER A 35 -6.25 13.54 -11.70
C SER A 35 -6.95 12.32 -12.28
N ASP A 36 -6.41 11.12 -12.07
CA ASP A 36 -7.11 9.91 -12.49
C ASP A 36 -8.03 9.49 -11.35
N VAL A 37 -9.32 9.41 -11.67
CA VAL A 37 -10.35 8.87 -10.76
C VAL A 37 -9.89 7.48 -10.33
N LEU A 38 -9.75 7.25 -9.01
CA LEU A 38 -9.36 5.95 -8.48
C LEU A 38 -10.43 4.91 -8.82
N GLU A 39 -10.01 3.79 -9.37
CA GLU A 39 -10.87 2.64 -9.57
C GLU A 39 -10.78 1.70 -8.37
N PHE A 40 -11.91 1.43 -7.73
CA PHE A 40 -12.00 0.48 -6.62
C PHE A 40 -12.45 -0.89 -7.14
N ARG A 41 -11.47 -1.69 -7.55
CA ARG A 41 -11.63 -3.08 -8.02
C ARG A 41 -10.38 -3.87 -7.69
N ASP A 42 -10.45 -5.18 -7.84
CA ASP A 42 -9.27 -6.04 -7.76
C ASP A 42 -8.48 -5.98 -9.08
N PHE A 43 -7.24 -5.53 -9.02
CA PHE A 43 -6.34 -5.43 -10.17
C PHE A 43 -5.69 -6.77 -10.55
N GLY A 44 -6.08 -7.85 -9.86
CA GLY A 44 -5.59 -9.19 -10.15
C GLY A 44 -4.14 -9.39 -9.77
N ASN A 45 -3.47 -10.30 -10.48
CA ASN A 45 -2.08 -10.67 -10.25
C ASN A 45 -1.08 -9.98 -11.19
N ASP A 46 -1.51 -8.97 -11.93
CA ASP A 46 -0.61 -8.15 -12.74
C ASP A 46 0.24 -7.22 -11.86
N PRO A 47 1.44 -6.84 -12.31
CA PRO A 47 2.24 -5.83 -11.61
C PRO A 47 1.46 -4.53 -11.46
N PHE A 48 1.37 -4.02 -10.23
CA PHE A 48 0.62 -2.81 -9.90
C PHE A 48 1.42 -1.91 -8.98
N VAL A 49 1.56 -0.63 -9.34
CA VAL A 49 2.27 0.39 -8.57
C VAL A 49 1.36 1.59 -8.40
N PHE A 50 1.07 1.95 -7.17
CA PHE A 50 0.09 2.98 -6.82
C PHE A 50 0.42 3.60 -5.46
N ASN A 51 -0.25 4.71 -5.12
CA ASN A 51 -0.20 5.27 -3.78
C ASN A 51 -1.24 4.56 -2.92
N ILE A 52 -0.78 3.74 -1.98
CA ILE A 52 -1.66 2.93 -1.12
C ILE A 52 -2.46 3.79 -0.14
N GLU A 53 -1.87 4.89 0.33
CA GLU A 53 -2.55 5.84 1.22
C GLU A 53 -3.76 6.47 0.52
N ASP A 54 -3.60 6.96 -0.73
CA ASP A 54 -4.70 7.54 -1.49
C ASP A 54 -5.84 6.54 -1.68
N TYR A 55 -5.54 5.29 -2.09
CA TYR A 55 -6.56 4.25 -2.22
C TYR A 55 -7.26 3.92 -0.91
N THR A 56 -6.50 3.85 0.19
CA THR A 56 -7.06 3.52 1.50
C THR A 56 -7.96 4.64 2.03
N LYS A 57 -7.50 5.88 1.94
CA LYS A 57 -8.25 7.06 2.44
C LYS A 57 -9.49 7.38 1.61
N GLU A 58 -9.43 7.19 0.29
CA GLU A 58 -10.56 7.45 -0.60
C GLU A 58 -11.58 6.29 -0.68
N ASN A 59 -11.25 5.10 -0.13
CA ASN A 59 -12.18 3.98 -0.11
C ASN A 59 -13.36 4.25 0.84
N GLU A 60 -14.58 4.17 0.31
CA GLU A 60 -15.82 4.29 1.09
C GLU A 60 -16.49 2.94 1.39
N ASN A 61 -16.00 1.85 0.78
CA ASN A 61 -16.55 0.52 1.03
C ASN A 61 -16.02 -0.03 2.36
N TYR A 62 -16.83 -0.81 3.04
CA TYR A 62 -16.37 -1.55 4.22
C TYR A 62 -15.16 -2.42 3.92
N ARG A 63 -15.18 -3.20 2.81
CA ARG A 63 -14.04 -4.00 2.34
C ARG A 63 -13.97 -3.98 0.81
N THR A 64 -12.78 -3.78 0.29
CA THR A 64 -12.49 -3.93 -1.14
C THR A 64 -11.19 -4.72 -1.30
N THR A 65 -11.20 -5.87 -2.00
CA THR A 65 -9.96 -6.47 -2.48
C THR A 65 -9.39 -5.59 -3.57
N LEU A 66 -8.15 -5.15 -3.41
CA LEU A 66 -7.49 -4.25 -4.35
C LEU A 66 -6.51 -4.98 -5.25
N TRP A 67 -5.86 -6.02 -4.73
CA TRP A 67 -4.94 -6.84 -5.49
C TRP A 67 -4.91 -8.27 -4.93
N THR A 68 -5.10 -9.26 -5.81
CA THR A 68 -5.09 -10.68 -5.45
C THR A 68 -4.06 -11.42 -6.28
N GLY A 69 -2.96 -11.83 -5.65
CA GLY A 69 -1.92 -12.66 -6.23
C GLY A 69 -2.10 -14.15 -5.92
N GLU A 70 -1.05 -14.92 -6.18
CA GLU A 70 -1.02 -16.35 -5.85
C GLU A 70 -0.86 -16.59 -4.35
N PHE A 71 0.05 -15.84 -3.68
CA PHE A 71 0.46 -16.04 -2.29
C PHE A 71 0.14 -14.86 -1.38
N MET A 72 -0.46 -13.82 -1.88
CA MET A 72 -0.75 -12.60 -1.12
C MET A 72 -2.00 -11.93 -1.66
N GLN A 73 -2.74 -11.28 -0.76
CA GLN A 73 -3.88 -10.43 -1.12
C GLN A 73 -3.82 -9.12 -0.34
N LEU A 74 -4.10 -8.02 -1.03
CA LEU A 74 -4.25 -6.70 -0.45
C LEU A 74 -5.73 -6.31 -0.44
N THR A 75 -6.23 -5.94 0.72
CA THR A 75 -7.56 -5.36 0.92
C THR A 75 -7.45 -3.99 1.56
N ILE A 76 -8.42 -3.13 1.27
CA ILE A 76 -8.60 -1.84 1.92
C ILE A 76 -9.97 -1.79 2.58
N MET A 77 -10.07 -1.15 3.74
CA MET A 77 -11.31 -1.11 4.53
C MET A 77 -11.61 0.30 5.03
N ASN A 78 -12.90 0.57 5.15
CA ASN A 78 -13.47 1.73 5.82
C ASN A 78 -14.45 1.25 6.90
N ILE A 79 -14.03 1.35 8.15
CA ILE A 79 -14.80 0.90 9.33
C ILE A 79 -15.45 2.12 9.97
N LEU A 80 -16.77 2.18 9.93
CA LEU A 80 -17.52 3.31 10.45
C LEU A 80 -17.51 3.32 12.00
N PRO A 81 -17.79 4.47 12.62
CA PRO A 81 -17.90 4.57 14.08
C PRO A 81 -18.80 3.50 14.69
N GLY A 82 -18.28 2.77 15.68
CA GLY A 82 -18.97 1.67 16.35
C GLY A 82 -18.98 0.34 15.61
N GLU A 83 -18.41 0.26 14.42
CA GLU A 83 -18.20 -0.99 13.69
C GLU A 83 -16.84 -1.64 14.02
N ASP A 84 -16.65 -2.86 13.57
CA ASP A 84 -15.44 -3.66 13.73
C ASP A 84 -15.19 -4.54 12.49
N ILE A 85 -14.04 -5.21 12.42
CA ILE A 85 -13.75 -6.18 11.36
C ILE A 85 -14.49 -7.52 11.55
N GLY A 86 -15.08 -7.77 12.72
CA GLY A 86 -15.57 -9.05 13.18
C GLY A 86 -14.52 -9.80 14.00
N LEU A 87 -14.99 -10.57 15.00
CA LEU A 87 -14.08 -11.45 15.75
C LEU A 87 -13.75 -12.67 14.89
N GLU A 88 -12.48 -12.80 14.51
CA GLU A 88 -12.03 -13.82 13.56
C GLU A 88 -10.72 -14.48 13.98
N VAL A 89 -10.41 -15.63 13.38
CA VAL A 89 -9.14 -16.34 13.52
C VAL A 89 -8.77 -16.98 12.18
N HIS A 90 -7.53 -16.76 11.75
CA HIS A 90 -6.95 -17.42 10.58
C HIS A 90 -5.97 -18.49 11.03
N MET A 91 -6.26 -19.76 10.75
CA MET A 91 -5.47 -20.87 11.26
C MET A 91 -4.22 -21.18 10.43
N ASP A 92 -4.17 -20.72 9.20
CA ASP A 92 -3.21 -21.13 8.17
C ASP A 92 -2.40 -19.96 7.57
N HIS A 93 -2.63 -18.74 8.04
CA HIS A 93 -1.87 -17.57 7.56
C HIS A 93 -1.75 -16.45 8.59
N ASP A 94 -0.71 -15.64 8.39
CA ASP A 94 -0.50 -14.40 9.12
C ASP A 94 -1.21 -13.26 8.40
N GLN A 95 -1.58 -12.24 9.18
CA GLN A 95 -2.20 -11.02 8.65
C GLN A 95 -1.39 -9.80 9.09
N PHE A 96 -1.19 -8.88 8.15
CA PHE A 96 -0.65 -7.56 8.42
C PHE A 96 -1.73 -6.53 8.20
N ILE A 97 -1.92 -5.60 9.14
CA ILE A 97 -2.81 -4.46 9.00
C ILE A 97 -2.02 -3.18 9.23
N ARG A 98 -2.30 -2.14 8.44
CA ARG A 98 -1.83 -0.79 8.72
C ARG A 98 -2.99 0.19 8.70
N VAL A 99 -3.02 1.07 9.70
CA VAL A 99 -3.95 2.18 9.81
C VAL A 99 -3.40 3.36 9.02
N GLU A 100 -4.22 3.95 8.13
CA GLU A 100 -3.89 5.12 7.33
C GLU A 100 -4.70 6.36 7.73
N GLU A 101 -5.78 6.18 8.51
CA GLU A 101 -6.57 7.28 9.05
C GLU A 101 -7.47 6.78 10.19
N GLY A 102 -7.63 7.59 11.22
CA GLY A 102 -8.53 7.31 12.35
C GLY A 102 -7.83 6.64 13.50
N GLU A 103 -8.64 6.18 14.46
CA GLU A 103 -8.19 5.52 15.69
C GLU A 103 -9.17 4.42 16.11
N GLY A 104 -8.69 3.48 16.91
CA GLY A 104 -9.49 2.35 17.37
C GLY A 104 -8.78 1.52 18.43
N ILE A 105 -9.28 0.31 18.63
CA ILE A 105 -8.71 -0.70 19.54
C ILE A 105 -8.52 -2.00 18.76
N VAL A 106 -7.35 -2.62 18.92
CA VAL A 106 -7.11 -4.00 18.50
C VAL A 106 -7.09 -4.90 19.73
N GLN A 107 -7.80 -6.03 19.64
CA GLN A 107 -7.84 -7.08 20.64
C GLN A 107 -7.36 -8.39 20.02
N MET A 108 -6.51 -9.14 20.73
CA MET A 108 -6.02 -10.45 20.30
C MET A 108 -5.90 -11.41 21.47
N GLY A 109 -5.99 -12.72 21.18
CA GLY A 109 -5.82 -13.75 22.19
C GLY A 109 -5.69 -15.16 21.65
N ASP A 110 -5.54 -16.11 22.55
CA ASP A 110 -5.41 -17.54 22.22
C ASP A 110 -6.76 -18.26 22.09
N ALA A 111 -7.84 -17.61 22.52
CA ALA A 111 -9.20 -18.16 22.43
C ALA A 111 -10.20 -17.05 22.13
N GLU A 112 -11.33 -17.43 21.53
CA GLU A 112 -12.45 -16.53 21.23
C GLU A 112 -12.94 -15.75 22.49
N THR A 113 -12.86 -16.40 23.65
CA THR A 113 -13.30 -15.85 24.94
C THR A 113 -12.20 -15.20 25.77
N ASP A 114 -10.96 -15.19 25.25
CA ASP A 114 -9.80 -14.63 25.93
C ASP A 114 -8.95 -13.79 24.98
N LEU A 115 -9.33 -12.52 24.83
CA LEU A 115 -8.62 -11.52 24.03
C LEU A 115 -7.80 -10.60 24.93
N SER A 116 -6.87 -11.18 25.68
CA SER A 116 -6.11 -10.49 26.74
C SER A 116 -5.08 -9.46 26.24
N TYR A 117 -4.71 -9.52 24.97
CA TYR A 117 -3.86 -8.49 24.36
C TYR A 117 -4.74 -7.39 23.77
N GLU A 118 -4.72 -6.21 24.38
CA GLU A 118 -5.47 -5.04 23.90
C GLU A 118 -4.54 -3.84 23.73
N ARG A 119 -4.68 -3.09 22.63
CA ARG A 119 -3.94 -1.87 22.36
C ARG A 119 -4.79 -0.86 21.62
N ASN A 120 -4.66 0.41 21.99
CA ASN A 120 -5.12 1.52 21.16
C ASN A 120 -4.25 1.61 19.92
N ILE A 121 -4.87 1.93 18.82
CA ILE A 121 -4.25 2.11 17.51
C ILE A 121 -4.70 3.44 16.90
N GLU A 122 -3.85 4.04 16.12
CA GLU A 122 -4.08 5.29 15.40
C GLU A 122 -3.34 5.31 14.07
N ASP A 123 -3.44 6.37 13.32
CA ASP A 123 -2.74 6.59 12.05
C ASP A 123 -1.26 6.19 12.15
N ASP A 124 -0.72 5.58 11.11
CA ASP A 124 0.63 5.02 11.01
C ASP A 124 0.92 3.73 11.84
N PHE A 125 -0.04 3.20 12.59
CA PHE A 125 0.16 1.96 13.34
C PHE A 125 0.15 0.72 12.44
N ALA A 126 1.11 -0.16 12.66
CA ALA A 126 1.17 -1.49 12.07
C ALA A 126 0.75 -2.56 13.09
N ILE A 127 -0.08 -3.50 12.65
CA ILE A 127 -0.60 -4.60 13.45
C ILE A 127 -0.18 -5.90 12.77
N LEU A 128 0.48 -6.78 13.50
CA LEU A 128 0.93 -8.09 13.03
C LEU A 128 0.14 -9.15 13.80
N ILE A 129 -0.61 -9.95 13.07
CA ILE A 129 -1.50 -10.98 13.62
C ILE A 129 -0.99 -12.34 13.17
N PRO A 130 -0.38 -13.13 14.09
CA PRO A 130 0.08 -14.47 13.77
C PRO A 130 -1.09 -15.44 13.54
N ALA A 131 -0.88 -16.43 12.68
CA ALA A 131 -1.81 -17.53 12.51
C ALA A 131 -2.24 -18.15 13.83
N GLY A 132 -3.52 -18.50 13.96
CA GLY A 132 -4.12 -19.06 15.16
C GLY A 132 -4.47 -18.07 16.26
N LYS A 133 -4.25 -16.77 16.07
CA LYS A 133 -4.66 -15.75 17.05
C LYS A 133 -6.07 -15.24 16.72
N TRP A 134 -6.98 -15.42 17.68
CA TRP A 134 -8.25 -14.72 17.70
C TRP A 134 -8.02 -13.23 17.78
N HIS A 135 -8.71 -12.47 16.96
CA HIS A 135 -8.51 -11.01 16.92
C HIS A 135 -9.75 -10.28 16.46
N ASN A 136 -9.85 -9.03 16.92
CA ASN A 136 -10.82 -8.06 16.43
C ASN A 136 -10.16 -6.67 16.39
N LEU A 137 -10.60 -5.83 15.49
CA LEU A 137 -10.24 -4.43 15.40
C LEU A 137 -11.52 -3.61 15.39
N ILE A 138 -11.67 -2.73 16.39
CA ILE A 138 -12.90 -2.02 16.68
C ILE A 138 -12.67 -0.53 16.50
N ASN A 139 -13.50 0.12 15.72
CA ASN A 139 -13.56 1.57 15.66
C ASN A 139 -14.43 2.10 16.83
N ASN A 140 -13.78 2.49 17.91
CA ASN A 140 -14.43 3.08 19.08
C ASN A 140 -14.42 4.62 19.09
N SER A 141 -14.04 5.23 17.95
CA SER A 141 -14.02 6.69 17.78
C SER A 141 -15.30 7.22 17.12
N ASP A 142 -15.35 8.52 16.88
CA ASP A 142 -16.45 9.20 16.20
C ASP A 142 -16.18 9.48 14.71
N LYS A 143 -15.04 8.97 14.17
CA LYS A 143 -14.61 9.11 12.78
C LYS A 143 -14.40 7.75 12.12
N PRO A 144 -14.44 7.68 10.79
CA PRO A 144 -14.05 6.46 10.09
C PRO A 144 -12.62 6.03 10.43
N LEU A 145 -12.41 4.71 10.55
CA LEU A 145 -11.10 4.09 10.67
C LEU A 145 -10.77 3.45 9.33
N LYS A 146 -9.73 3.96 8.67
CA LYS A 146 -9.33 3.52 7.34
C LYS A 146 -8.00 2.79 7.42
N LEU A 147 -7.97 1.60 6.84
CA LEU A 147 -6.82 0.71 6.92
C LEU A 147 -6.67 -0.12 5.66
N TYR A 148 -5.49 -0.66 5.46
CA TYR A 148 -5.31 -1.77 4.55
C TYR A 148 -4.81 -3.02 5.28
N SER A 149 -5.16 -4.18 4.72
CA SER A 149 -4.74 -5.48 5.23
C SER A 149 -4.05 -6.29 4.13
N ILE A 150 -3.00 -7.02 4.53
CA ILE A 150 -2.31 -7.99 3.67
C ILE A 150 -2.46 -9.36 4.30
N TYR A 151 -3.02 -10.28 3.54
CA TYR A 151 -3.14 -11.70 3.88
C TYR A 151 -2.11 -12.51 3.10
N ALA A 152 -1.47 -13.49 3.72
CA ALA A 152 -0.52 -14.38 3.08
C ALA A 152 -0.64 -15.80 3.64
N PRO A 153 -1.36 -16.69 2.93
CA PRO A 153 -2.00 -16.55 1.60
C PRO A 153 -3.26 -15.68 1.58
N LYS A 154 -3.92 -15.63 0.42
CA LYS A 154 -5.16 -14.86 0.20
C LYS A 154 -6.31 -15.42 1.03
N GLU A 155 -7.15 -14.53 1.56
CA GLU A 155 -8.33 -14.84 2.38
C GLU A 155 -9.65 -14.75 1.59
N HIS A 156 -9.83 -13.67 0.85
CA HIS A 156 -11.10 -13.38 0.21
C HIS A 156 -11.11 -13.81 -1.27
N LYS A 157 -12.32 -13.97 -1.82
CA LYS A 157 -12.49 -14.20 -3.26
C LYS A 157 -11.96 -13.01 -4.06
N PHE A 158 -11.47 -13.30 -5.26
CA PHE A 158 -11.09 -12.27 -6.22
C PHE A 158 -12.24 -11.28 -6.46
N ASN A 159 -11.93 -9.99 -6.45
CA ASN A 159 -12.86 -8.89 -6.69
C ASN A 159 -14.01 -8.79 -5.66
N THR A 160 -13.74 -9.17 -4.40
CA THR A 160 -14.70 -8.96 -3.30
C THR A 160 -14.83 -7.47 -3.01
N ILE A 161 -16.06 -6.98 -3.03
CA ILE A 161 -16.42 -5.61 -2.61
C ILE A 161 -17.65 -5.72 -1.71
N HIS A 162 -17.50 -5.35 -0.44
CA HIS A 162 -18.59 -5.20 0.50
C HIS A 162 -18.78 -3.72 0.82
N LYS A 163 -19.91 -3.17 0.47
CA LYS A 163 -20.21 -1.75 0.76
C LYS A 163 -20.41 -1.48 2.23
N THR A 164 -20.93 -2.46 2.95
CA THR A 164 -21.27 -2.37 4.37
C THR A 164 -20.75 -3.58 5.13
N ARG A 165 -20.59 -3.43 6.46
CA ARG A 165 -20.29 -4.52 7.36
C ARG A 165 -21.33 -5.66 7.26
N ALA A 166 -22.59 -5.30 7.13
CA ALA A 166 -23.67 -6.29 7.02
C ALA A 166 -23.53 -7.18 5.76
N GLU A 167 -23.10 -6.62 4.63
CA GLU A 167 -22.80 -7.41 3.42
C GLU A 167 -21.66 -8.40 3.65
N SER A 168 -20.59 -7.98 4.35
CA SER A 168 -19.46 -8.85 4.68
C SER A 168 -19.90 -10.02 5.55
N MET A 169 -20.62 -9.76 6.64
CA MET A 169 -21.12 -10.79 7.54
C MET A 169 -22.05 -11.78 6.84
N ALA A 170 -22.86 -11.31 5.90
CA ALA A 170 -23.76 -12.18 5.14
C ALA A 170 -23.01 -13.10 4.15
N ASP A 171 -21.88 -12.65 3.60
CA ASP A 171 -21.06 -13.47 2.70
C ASP A 171 -20.27 -14.55 3.47
N GLU A 172 -19.74 -14.22 4.65
CA GLU A 172 -19.03 -15.16 5.52
C GLU A 172 -19.92 -16.31 6.05
N HIS A 173 -21.22 -16.08 6.26
CA HIS A 173 -22.16 -17.12 6.69
C HIS A 173 -22.60 -18.08 5.56
N ASN A 174 -22.25 -17.79 4.32
CA ASN A 174 -22.61 -18.62 3.14
C ASN A 174 -21.47 -19.54 2.68
N HIS A 175 -20.42 -19.75 3.50
CA HIS A 175 -19.26 -20.60 3.20
C HIS A 175 -19.07 -21.76 4.14
#